data_3f9d70f6dde28896ee116c108ef92aca
#
_entry.id   3f9d70f6dde28896ee116c108ef92aca
#
_cell.length_a   1.000
_cell.length_b   1.000
_cell.length_c   1.000
_cell.angle_alpha   90.00
_cell.angle_beta   90.00
_cell.angle_gamma   90.00
#
_symmetry.space_group_name_H-M   'P 1'
#
loop_
_entity.id
_entity.type
_entity.pdbx_description
1 polymer ?
#
loop_
_entity_poly.entity_id
_entity_poly.type
_entity_poly.pdbx_seq_one_letter_code
_entity_poly.pdbx_strand_id
1 'polypeptide(L)'
;MIIRSGPWDHARVERFLEETVIPVRLATIGRSGPLVQSLWFLHDKGSLWCATQADAVVVRRLTADPRCGFEVAADAPPYRGVRGGATATIVADAAGKILPRLIERYLGSAPSPLGEWLLSRIDSEVAIRLDDLQISSWDYSSRM
;
A
#
# COMPACT_ATOMS: atom_id res chain seq x y z
N MET A 1 5.76 -9.17 9.66
CA MET A 1 6.78 -8.32 9.03
C MET A 1 8.16 -8.76 9.47
N ILE A 2 9.03 -8.98 8.50
CA ILE A 2 10.44 -9.37 8.73
C ILE A 2 11.34 -8.29 8.13
N ILE A 3 12.26 -7.74 8.93
CA ILE A 3 13.28 -6.81 8.46
C ILE A 3 14.44 -7.61 7.88
N ARG A 4 14.71 -7.44 6.60
CA ARG A 4 15.78 -8.13 5.86
C ARG A 4 17.09 -7.38 5.88
N SER A 5 17.04 -6.06 5.71
CA SER A 5 18.22 -5.20 5.68
C SER A 5 17.86 -3.73 5.84
N GLY A 6 18.89 -2.90 5.97
CA GLY A 6 18.75 -1.45 6.08
C GLY A 6 18.91 -0.94 7.50
N PRO A 7 18.91 0.39 7.67
CA PRO A 7 19.23 1.01 8.95
C PRO A 7 18.08 1.03 9.95
N TRP A 8 16.84 0.74 9.55
CA TRP A 8 15.68 0.87 10.41
C TRP A 8 15.29 -0.46 11.05
N ASP A 9 15.00 -0.40 12.34
CA ASP A 9 14.40 -1.50 13.08
C ASP A 9 12.88 -1.59 12.82
N HIS A 10 12.25 -2.58 13.40
CA HIS A 10 10.82 -2.85 13.26
C HIS A 10 9.96 -1.64 13.66
N ALA A 11 10.24 -1.04 14.81
CA ALA A 11 9.48 0.10 15.32
C ALA A 11 9.60 1.33 14.40
N ARG A 12 10.78 1.57 13.84
CA ARG A 12 11.02 2.68 12.91
C ARG A 12 10.30 2.47 11.58
N VAL A 13 10.28 1.24 11.07
CA VAL A 13 9.53 0.89 9.86
C VAL A 13 8.04 1.09 10.07
N GLU A 14 7.47 0.59 11.16
CA GLU A 14 6.06 0.78 11.48
C GLU A 14 5.68 2.25 11.54
N ARG A 15 6.46 3.05 12.27
CA ARG A 15 6.23 4.49 12.38
C ARG A 15 6.27 5.18 11.02
N PHE A 16 7.24 4.83 10.18
CA PHE A 16 7.34 5.38 8.83
C PHE A 16 6.11 5.06 8.00
N LEU A 17 5.63 3.82 8.03
CA LEU A 17 4.42 3.40 7.29
C LEU A 17 3.15 4.08 7.81
N GLU A 18 3.07 4.36 9.10
CA GLU A 18 1.92 5.04 9.70
C GLU A 18 1.91 6.54 9.38
N GLU A 19 3.07 7.20 9.48
CA GLU A 19 3.19 8.65 9.35
C GLU A 19 3.29 9.12 7.90
N THR A 20 3.76 8.25 6.99
CA THR A 20 4.02 8.65 5.60
C THR A 20 2.77 8.50 4.75
N VAL A 21 2.14 9.63 4.41
CA VAL A 21 0.88 9.69 3.64
C VAL A 21 1.20 9.92 2.16
N ILE A 22 1.79 8.90 1.53
CA ILE A 22 2.02 8.82 0.08
C ILE A 22 1.51 7.45 -0.40
N PRO A 23 1.13 7.32 -1.67
CA PRO A 23 0.72 6.01 -2.20
C PRO A 23 1.83 4.96 -2.14
N VAL A 24 1.48 3.71 -1.88
CA VAL A 24 2.37 2.59 -2.09
C VAL A 24 2.52 2.35 -3.60
N ARG A 25 3.73 2.12 -4.04
CA ARG A 25 4.01 1.62 -5.39
C ARG A 25 4.02 0.10 -5.33
N LEU A 26 3.04 -0.51 -5.96
CA LEU A 26 2.80 -1.95 -5.93
C LEU A 26 3.18 -2.57 -7.27
N ALA A 27 4.09 -3.53 -7.25
CA ALA A 27 4.51 -4.29 -8.42
C ALA A 27 3.84 -5.65 -8.43
N THR A 28 3.17 -5.97 -9.52
CA THR A 28 2.48 -7.24 -9.74
C THR A 28 3.04 -7.98 -10.94
N ILE A 29 2.88 -9.29 -10.96
CA ILE A 29 3.39 -10.19 -11.99
C ILE A 29 2.28 -10.48 -12.99
N GLY A 30 2.63 -10.50 -14.27
CA GLY A 30 1.70 -10.86 -15.35
C GLY A 30 2.44 -11.39 -16.55
N ARG A 31 1.70 -11.91 -17.54
CA ARG A 31 2.27 -12.53 -18.77
C ARG A 31 3.14 -11.56 -19.57
N SER A 32 2.79 -10.28 -19.60
CA SER A 32 3.53 -9.24 -20.32
C SER A 32 4.65 -8.61 -19.48
N GLY A 33 4.95 -9.18 -18.32
CA GLY A 33 5.95 -8.70 -17.39
C GLY A 33 5.37 -8.00 -16.17
N PRO A 34 6.21 -7.40 -15.32
CA PRO A 34 5.76 -6.69 -14.13
C PRO A 34 5.02 -5.40 -14.50
N LEU A 35 4.02 -5.07 -13.68
CA LEU A 35 3.31 -3.80 -13.73
C LEU A 35 3.46 -3.10 -12.38
N VAL A 36 3.79 -1.83 -12.39
CA VAL A 36 3.85 -1.00 -11.18
C VAL A 36 2.71 0.01 -11.22
N GLN A 37 1.97 0.10 -10.13
CA GLN A 37 0.93 1.12 -9.97
C GLN A 37 0.87 1.65 -8.55
N SER A 38 0.38 2.87 -8.40
CA SER A 38 0.23 3.53 -7.11
C SER A 38 -1.16 3.31 -6.55
N LEU A 39 -1.24 2.93 -5.28
CA LEU A 39 -2.48 2.77 -4.55
C LEU A 39 -2.37 3.48 -3.19
N TRP A 40 -3.46 4.04 -2.72
CA TRP A 40 -3.54 4.44 -1.32
C TRP A 40 -3.42 3.22 -0.42
N PHE A 41 -2.72 3.37 0.68
CA PHE A 41 -2.56 2.28 1.64
C PHE A 41 -2.71 2.78 3.08
N LEU A 42 -2.96 1.85 3.97
CA LEU A 42 -2.77 2.02 5.40
C LEU A 42 -2.05 0.79 5.97
N HIS A 43 -1.30 1.02 7.03
CA HIS A 43 -0.67 -0.04 7.81
C HIS A 43 -1.56 -0.38 9.00
N ASP A 44 -1.89 -1.64 9.18
CA ASP A 44 -2.70 -2.11 10.30
C ASP A 44 -2.29 -3.54 10.68
N LYS A 45 -1.90 -3.72 11.93
CA LYS A 45 -1.55 -5.03 12.52
C LYS A 45 -0.56 -5.85 11.67
N GLY A 46 0.48 -5.18 11.16
CA GLY A 46 1.54 -5.84 10.39
C GLY A 46 1.23 -6.08 8.92
N SER A 47 0.09 -5.65 8.43
CA SER A 47 -0.32 -5.75 7.03
C SER A 47 -0.47 -4.37 6.38
N LEU A 48 -0.29 -4.29 5.07
CA LEU A 48 -0.70 -3.14 4.29
C LEU A 48 -2.05 -3.40 3.64
N TRP A 49 -2.93 -2.44 3.72
CA TRP A 49 -4.27 -2.52 3.16
C TRP A 49 -4.48 -1.45 2.10
N CYS A 50 -5.00 -1.86 0.96
CA CYS A 50 -5.42 -0.99 -0.14
C CYS A 50 -6.90 -1.28 -0.48
N ALA A 51 -7.51 -0.42 -1.27
CA ALA A 51 -8.81 -0.67 -1.86
C ALA A 51 -8.82 -0.22 -3.32
N THR A 52 -9.53 -0.95 -4.17
CA THR A 52 -9.67 -0.64 -5.59
C THR A 52 -10.91 -1.32 -6.15
N GLN A 53 -11.27 -1.00 -7.39
CA GLN A 53 -12.38 -1.64 -8.07
C GLN A 53 -12.13 -3.13 -8.29
N ALA A 54 -13.16 -3.96 -8.12
CA ALA A 54 -13.06 -5.41 -8.24
C ALA A 54 -12.58 -5.89 -9.62
N ASP A 55 -12.83 -5.12 -10.67
CA ASP A 55 -12.43 -5.41 -12.04
C ASP A 55 -11.07 -4.80 -12.44
N ALA A 56 -10.36 -4.17 -11.52
CA ALA A 56 -9.06 -3.57 -11.79
C ALA A 56 -8.01 -4.62 -12.20
N VAL A 57 -7.07 -4.21 -13.06
CA VAL A 57 -5.97 -5.08 -13.52
C VAL A 57 -5.17 -5.66 -12.35
N VAL A 58 -4.91 -4.85 -11.34
CA VAL A 58 -4.16 -5.30 -10.15
C VAL A 58 -4.87 -6.46 -9.44
N VAL A 59 -6.19 -6.42 -9.35
CA VAL A 59 -6.99 -7.49 -8.72
C VAL A 59 -6.86 -8.80 -9.51
N ARG A 60 -6.99 -8.73 -10.85
CA ARG A 60 -6.81 -9.91 -11.71
C ARG A 60 -5.41 -10.51 -11.58
N ARG A 61 -4.39 -9.66 -11.58
CA ARG A 61 -3.00 -10.10 -11.45
C ARG A 61 -2.72 -10.76 -10.11
N LEU A 62 -3.17 -10.16 -9.00
CA LEU A 62 -2.97 -10.69 -7.65
C LEU A 62 -3.80 -11.95 -7.39
N THR A 63 -4.94 -12.10 -8.06
CA THR A 63 -5.72 -13.34 -8.01
C THR A 63 -4.99 -14.48 -8.72
N ALA A 64 -4.34 -14.19 -9.84
CA ALA A 64 -3.57 -15.17 -10.60
C ALA A 64 -2.22 -15.52 -9.94
N ASP A 65 -1.51 -14.50 -9.41
CA ASP A 65 -0.25 -14.68 -8.69
C ASP A 65 -0.23 -13.69 -7.51
N PRO A 66 -0.37 -14.19 -6.27
CA PRO A 66 -0.45 -13.34 -5.09
C PRO A 66 0.89 -12.71 -4.66
N ARG A 67 2.00 -13.14 -5.26
CA ARG A 67 3.31 -12.55 -4.97
C ARG A 67 3.39 -11.14 -5.56
N CYS A 68 3.87 -10.19 -4.76
CA CYS A 68 4.03 -8.82 -5.19
C CYS A 68 5.23 -8.16 -4.54
N GLY A 69 5.69 -7.08 -5.15
CA GLY A 69 6.67 -6.18 -4.58
C GLY A 69 6.03 -4.85 -4.22
N PHE A 70 6.62 -4.13 -3.29
CA PHE A 70 6.14 -2.80 -2.94
C PHE A 70 7.27 -1.85 -2.55
N GLU A 71 6.98 -0.57 -2.69
CA GLU A 71 7.83 0.51 -2.21
C GLU A 71 6.97 1.63 -1.63
N VAL A 72 7.40 2.15 -0.48
CA VAL A 72 6.93 3.41 0.09
C VAL A 72 8.15 4.28 0.33
N ALA A 73 8.29 5.36 -0.43
CA ALA A 73 9.48 6.18 -0.41
C ALA A 73 9.14 7.67 -0.55
N ALA A 74 9.87 8.52 0.17
CA ALA A 74 9.75 9.95 0.07
C ALA A 74 10.18 10.46 -1.30
N ASP A 75 9.46 11.44 -1.85
CA ASP A 75 9.72 12.04 -3.17
C ASP A 75 10.78 13.16 -3.10
N ALA A 76 10.99 13.74 -1.93
CA ALA A 76 11.91 14.87 -1.72
C ALA A 76 13.10 14.45 -0.83
N PRO A 77 14.26 15.10 -0.99
CA PRO A 77 15.39 14.91 -0.08
C PRO A 77 15.01 15.26 1.38
N PRO A 78 15.58 14.55 2.35
CA PRO A 78 16.48 13.40 2.22
C PRO A 78 15.73 12.15 1.79
N TYR A 79 16.25 11.44 0.79
CA TYR A 79 15.63 10.23 0.27
C TYR A 79 15.71 9.09 1.28
N ARG A 80 14.56 8.54 1.60
CA ARG A 80 14.43 7.42 2.54
C ARG A 80 13.13 6.67 2.28
N GLY A 81 13.09 5.42 2.67
CA GLY A 81 11.91 4.61 2.46
C GLY A 81 12.08 3.15 2.81
N VAL A 82 11.06 2.40 2.49
CA VAL A 82 11.01 0.94 2.61
C VAL A 82 10.59 0.32 1.28
N ARG A 83 11.10 -0.86 1.01
CA ARG A 83 10.68 -1.70 -0.11
C ARG A 83 10.72 -3.16 0.31
N GLY A 84 9.98 -3.98 -0.41
CA GLY A 84 10.03 -5.40 -0.09
C GLY A 84 9.09 -6.25 -0.93
N GLY A 85 8.95 -7.48 -0.51
CA GLY A 85 7.99 -8.44 -1.04
C GLY A 85 6.86 -8.69 -0.07
N ALA A 86 5.73 -9.13 -0.61
CA ALA A 86 4.54 -9.48 0.15
C ALA A 86 3.73 -10.54 -0.58
N THR A 87 2.76 -11.11 0.13
CA THR A 87 1.73 -11.98 -0.42
C THR A 87 0.38 -11.28 -0.28
N ALA A 88 -0.33 -11.12 -1.38
CA ALA A 88 -1.60 -10.43 -1.42
C ALA A 88 -2.79 -11.37 -1.25
N THR A 89 -3.81 -10.90 -0.56
CA THR A 89 -5.13 -11.53 -0.48
C THR A 89 -6.19 -10.52 -0.86
N ILE A 90 -7.08 -10.89 -1.78
CA ILE A 90 -8.26 -10.07 -2.10
C ILE A 90 -9.34 -10.38 -1.07
N VAL A 91 -9.77 -9.35 -0.36
CA VAL A 91 -10.79 -9.44 0.70
C VAL A 91 -12.00 -8.62 0.27
N ALA A 92 -12.91 -9.28 -0.45
CA ALA A 92 -14.02 -8.61 -1.13
C ALA A 92 -14.94 -7.84 -0.18
N ASP A 93 -15.19 -8.36 1.02
CA ASP A 93 -16.10 -7.78 2.01
C ASP A 93 -15.45 -6.76 2.96
N ALA A 94 -14.17 -6.50 2.83
CA ALA A 94 -13.45 -5.57 3.69
C ALA A 94 -13.41 -4.13 3.16
N ALA A 95 -13.80 -3.89 1.91
CA ALA A 95 -13.75 -2.55 1.30
C ALA A 95 -14.55 -1.52 2.09
N GLY A 96 -15.69 -1.91 2.66
CA GLY A 96 -16.53 -1.04 3.48
C GLY A 96 -15.85 -0.51 4.75
N LYS A 97 -14.83 -1.20 5.24
CA LYS A 97 -14.01 -0.76 6.39
C LYS A 97 -12.74 -0.03 5.95
N ILE A 98 -12.14 -0.47 4.88
CA ILE A 98 -10.82 0.02 4.44
C ILE A 98 -10.94 1.32 3.66
N LEU A 99 -11.86 1.44 2.70
CA LEU A 99 -11.98 2.63 1.87
C LEU A 99 -12.26 3.92 2.66
N PRO A 100 -13.19 3.94 3.63
CA PRO A 100 -13.39 5.16 4.45
C PRO A 100 -12.13 5.58 5.21
N ARG A 101 -11.36 4.63 5.75
CA ARG A 101 -10.10 4.91 6.44
C ARG A 101 -9.03 5.47 5.50
N LEU A 102 -8.96 4.97 4.27
CA LEU A 102 -8.06 5.50 3.23
C LEU A 102 -8.45 6.93 2.85
N ILE A 103 -9.74 7.20 2.67
CA ILE A 103 -10.24 8.55 2.36
C ILE A 103 -9.86 9.52 3.48
N GLU A 104 -10.09 9.16 4.73
CA GLU A 104 -9.71 9.99 5.87
C GLU A 104 -8.21 10.25 5.91
N ARG A 105 -7.39 9.21 5.71
CA ARG A 105 -5.92 9.30 5.72
C ARG A 105 -5.38 10.24 4.64
N TYR A 106 -5.91 10.19 3.42
CA TYR A 106 -5.38 10.93 2.26
C TYR A 106 -6.09 12.23 1.98
N LEU A 107 -7.37 12.36 2.31
CA LEU A 107 -8.19 13.54 2.04
C LEU A 107 -8.65 14.28 3.29
N GLY A 108 -8.45 13.70 4.47
CA GLY A 108 -8.94 14.27 5.74
C GLY A 108 -10.38 13.92 6.05
N SER A 109 -10.87 14.42 7.20
CA SER A 109 -12.22 14.11 7.70
C SER A 109 -13.33 14.95 7.04
N ALA A 110 -12.98 16.10 6.45
CA ALA A 110 -13.96 16.97 5.81
C ALA A 110 -14.50 16.34 4.51
N PRO A 111 -15.79 16.48 4.20
CA PRO A 111 -16.35 16.03 2.94
C PRO A 111 -15.60 16.64 1.75
N SER A 112 -15.35 15.81 0.73
CA SER A 112 -14.70 16.24 -0.50
C SER A 112 -15.39 15.59 -1.71
N PRO A 113 -15.37 16.24 -2.89
CA PRO A 113 -15.95 15.65 -4.11
C PRO A 113 -15.35 14.30 -4.47
N LEU A 114 -14.02 14.16 -4.34
CA LEU A 114 -13.34 12.90 -4.62
C LEU A 114 -13.73 11.82 -3.60
N GLY A 115 -13.77 12.15 -2.31
CA GLY A 115 -14.17 11.20 -1.27
C GLY A 115 -15.61 10.73 -1.45
N GLU A 116 -16.53 11.63 -1.76
CA GLU A 116 -17.93 11.29 -2.04
C GLU A 116 -18.06 10.41 -3.29
N TRP A 117 -17.32 10.70 -4.34
CA TRP A 117 -17.33 9.89 -5.56
C TRP A 117 -16.79 8.48 -5.30
N LEU A 118 -15.71 8.34 -4.55
CA LEU A 118 -15.16 7.04 -4.19
C LEU A 118 -16.15 6.22 -3.36
N LEU A 119 -16.80 6.85 -2.37
CA LEU A 119 -17.80 6.18 -1.54
C LEU A 119 -19.06 5.78 -2.33
N SER A 120 -19.43 6.53 -3.36
CA SER A 120 -20.55 6.18 -4.22
C SER A 120 -20.36 4.88 -4.99
N ARG A 121 -19.10 4.43 -5.12
CA ARG A 121 -18.70 3.21 -5.84
C ARG A 121 -18.28 2.06 -4.92
N ILE A 122 -18.53 2.20 -3.63
CA ILE A 122 -18.00 1.26 -2.61
C ILE A 122 -18.49 -0.17 -2.83
N ASP A 123 -19.68 -0.38 -3.38
CA ASP A 123 -20.24 -1.71 -3.63
C ASP A 123 -19.46 -2.50 -4.69
N SER A 124 -18.69 -1.82 -5.55
CA SER A 124 -17.81 -2.43 -6.55
C SER A 124 -16.34 -2.47 -6.13
N GLU A 125 -16.02 -2.00 -4.94
CA GLU A 125 -14.67 -2.01 -4.38
C GLU A 125 -14.35 -3.34 -3.69
N VAL A 126 -13.08 -3.72 -3.72
CA VAL A 126 -12.51 -4.79 -2.91
C VAL A 126 -11.31 -4.25 -2.14
N ALA A 127 -11.01 -4.87 -1.01
CA ALA A 127 -9.77 -4.60 -0.31
C ALA A 127 -8.68 -5.57 -0.77
N ILE A 128 -7.43 -5.09 -0.75
CA ILE A 128 -6.24 -5.88 -0.97
C ILE A 128 -5.45 -5.85 0.34
N ARG A 129 -5.18 -7.01 0.92
CA ARG A 129 -4.33 -7.14 2.09
C ARG A 129 -2.98 -7.72 1.68
N LEU A 130 -1.92 -7.02 2.02
CA LEU A 130 -0.54 -7.45 1.80
C LEU A 130 0.02 -7.96 3.13
N ASP A 131 0.33 -9.26 3.17
CA ASP A 131 0.86 -9.96 4.33
C ASP A 131 2.29 -10.44 4.08
N ASP A 132 2.89 -11.03 5.11
CA ASP A 132 4.23 -11.62 5.05
C ASP A 132 5.28 -10.62 4.53
N LEU A 133 5.19 -9.40 5.00
CA LEU A 133 6.04 -8.30 4.53
C LEU A 133 7.52 -8.61 4.83
N GLN A 134 8.32 -8.66 3.76
CA GLN A 134 9.77 -8.83 3.80
C GLN A 134 10.40 -7.49 3.44
N ILE A 135 10.91 -6.74 4.42
CA ILE A 135 11.21 -5.32 4.27
C ILE A 135 12.70 -5.04 4.33
N SER A 136 13.16 -4.23 3.39
CA SER A 136 14.44 -3.53 3.44
C SER A 136 14.19 -2.02 3.49
N SER A 137 14.97 -1.32 4.31
CA SER A 137 14.89 0.14 4.41
C SER A 137 16.18 0.79 3.89
N TRP A 138 16.08 2.06 3.52
CA TRP A 138 17.21 2.92 3.24
C TRP A 138 16.95 4.32 3.80
N ASP A 139 18.04 5.03 4.14
CA ASP A 139 17.95 6.39 4.64
C ASP A 139 19.25 7.13 4.31
N TYR A 140 19.15 8.13 3.45
CA TYR A 140 20.27 8.96 3.04
C TYR A 140 20.38 10.27 3.82
N SER A 141 19.59 10.44 4.89
CA SER A 141 19.55 11.70 5.66
C SER A 141 20.92 12.14 6.15
N SER A 142 21.81 11.19 6.51
CA SER A 142 23.17 11.50 6.97
C SER A 142 24.13 11.90 5.84
N ARG A 143 23.75 11.75 4.57
CA ARG A 143 24.59 11.99 3.40
C ARG A 143 24.10 13.15 2.52
N MET A 144 22.98 13.71 2.89
CA MET A 144 22.31 14.81 2.17
C MET A 144 22.15 16.06 3.09
#